data_424b2a920b670e181ad525521d81aa89
#
_entry.id   424b2a920b670e181ad525521d81aa89
#
_cell.length_a   1.000
_cell.length_b   1.000
_cell.length_c   1.000
_cell.angle_alpha   90.00
_cell.angle_beta   90.00
_cell.angle_gamma   90.00
#
_symmetry.space_group_name_H-M   'P 1'
#
loop_
_entity.id
_entity.type
_entity.pdbx_description
1 polymer ?
#
loop_
_entity_poly.entity_id
_entity_poly.type
_entity_poly.pdbx_seq_one_letter_code
_entity_poly.pdbx_strand_id
1 'polypeptide(L)'
;MGDKDARIYPKWSGLLCYMKEYPLKQNPYAVVIEFEERIAEWAGSKYAVAVESGTAAIFLSLMYQKKKIDNQIVYIPKHTYPSVPCSIIHAGLMVGWSDDKWEGEYELSPF
;
A
#
# COMPACT_ATOMS: atom_id res chain seq x y z
N MET A 1 12.99 -21.57 -21.26
CA MET A 1 12.99 -20.83 -20.00
C MET A 1 11.86 -19.82 -20.04
N GLY A 2 10.75 -20.12 -19.40
CA GLY A 2 9.62 -19.19 -19.30
C GLY A 2 10.01 -18.04 -18.37
N ASP A 3 9.88 -16.83 -18.88
CA ASP A 3 10.07 -15.59 -18.12
C ASP A 3 9.04 -15.55 -16.99
N LYS A 4 9.46 -15.91 -15.77
CA LYS A 4 8.61 -15.92 -14.58
C LYS A 4 8.23 -14.49 -14.15
N ASP A 5 8.96 -13.49 -14.63
CA ASP A 5 8.73 -12.08 -14.30
C ASP A 5 7.66 -11.44 -15.19
N ALA A 6 7.29 -12.04 -16.30
CA ALA A 6 6.28 -11.51 -17.23
C ALA A 6 4.84 -11.50 -16.66
N ARG A 7 4.60 -12.15 -15.50
CA ARG A 7 3.27 -12.23 -14.86
C ARG A 7 2.98 -11.15 -13.84
N ILE A 8 4.00 -10.43 -13.38
CA ILE A 8 3.87 -9.48 -12.26
C ILE A 8 3.75 -8.03 -12.75
N TYR A 9 4.30 -7.74 -13.94
CA TYR A 9 4.22 -6.39 -14.50
C TYR A 9 3.60 -6.44 -15.91
N PRO A 10 2.40 -5.88 -16.09
CA PRO A 10 1.90 -5.64 -17.43
C PRO A 10 2.94 -4.81 -18.18
N LYS A 11 3.34 -5.24 -19.38
CA LYS A 11 4.27 -4.48 -20.19
C LYS A 11 3.75 -3.05 -20.28
N TRP A 12 4.55 -2.08 -19.92
CA TRP A 12 4.20 -0.65 -19.92
C TRP A 12 3.60 -0.19 -21.26
N SER A 13 3.96 -0.86 -22.36
CA SER A 13 3.34 -0.64 -23.67
C SER A 13 1.82 -0.94 -23.69
N GLY A 14 1.35 -1.93 -22.94
CA GLY A 14 -0.07 -2.23 -22.82
C GLY A 14 -0.82 -1.20 -22.02
N LEU A 15 -0.21 -0.69 -20.93
CA LEU A 15 -0.81 0.36 -20.10
C LEU A 15 -0.94 1.68 -20.88
N LEU A 16 0.09 2.07 -21.65
CA LEU A 16 0.04 3.26 -22.51
C LEU A 16 -0.99 3.16 -23.62
N CYS A 17 -1.16 1.96 -24.21
CA CYS A 17 -2.17 1.72 -25.22
C CYS A 17 -3.57 1.82 -24.62
N TYR A 18 -3.77 1.23 -23.45
CA TYR A 18 -5.02 1.27 -22.72
C TYR A 18 -5.42 2.70 -22.32
N MET A 19 -4.47 3.50 -21.83
CA MET A 19 -4.71 4.91 -21.49
C MET A 19 -5.09 5.78 -22.71
N LYS A 20 -4.60 5.45 -23.92
CA LYS A 20 -4.99 6.16 -25.15
C LYS A 20 -6.43 5.89 -25.58
N GLU A 21 -6.95 4.72 -25.27
CA GLU A 21 -8.30 4.30 -25.66
C GLU A 21 -9.34 4.61 -24.59
N TYR A 22 -8.88 5.04 -23.40
CA TYR A 22 -9.79 5.30 -22.27
C TYR A 22 -10.61 6.58 -22.53
N PRO A 23 -11.95 6.51 -22.45
CA PRO A 23 -12.82 7.66 -22.73
C PRO A 23 -12.77 8.66 -21.55
N LEU A 24 -11.67 9.38 -21.42
CA LEU A 24 -11.47 10.43 -20.41
C LEU A 24 -12.55 11.54 -20.43
N LYS A 25 -13.39 11.55 -21.48
CA LYS A 25 -14.38 12.61 -21.70
C LYS A 25 -15.59 12.57 -20.76
N GLN A 26 -15.86 11.43 -20.09
CA GLN A 26 -17.06 11.29 -19.27
C GLN A 26 -16.78 11.32 -17.76
N ASN A 27 -15.69 10.71 -17.32
CA ASN A 27 -15.29 10.73 -15.91
C ASN A 27 -13.76 10.59 -15.80
N PRO A 28 -13.02 11.62 -15.41
CA PRO A 28 -11.58 11.56 -15.28
C PRO A 28 -11.10 10.59 -14.19
N TYR A 29 -11.97 10.23 -13.25
CA TYR A 29 -11.65 9.29 -12.17
C TYR A 29 -12.00 7.83 -12.50
N ALA A 30 -12.56 7.55 -13.66
CA ALA A 30 -12.96 6.18 -14.02
C ALA A 30 -11.78 5.20 -14.04
N VAL A 31 -10.59 5.66 -14.45
CA VAL A 31 -9.37 4.85 -14.43
C VAL A 31 -8.95 4.47 -13.00
N VAL A 32 -9.16 5.34 -12.04
CA VAL A 32 -8.86 5.07 -10.62
C VAL A 32 -9.83 4.02 -10.08
N ILE A 33 -11.11 4.15 -10.37
CA ILE A 33 -12.13 3.19 -9.95
C ILE A 33 -11.82 1.80 -10.50
N GLU A 34 -11.52 1.69 -11.79
CA GLU A 34 -11.15 0.40 -12.39
C GLU A 34 -9.86 -0.17 -11.78
N PHE A 35 -8.87 0.66 -11.50
CA PHE A 35 -7.65 0.23 -10.83
C PHE A 35 -7.95 -0.33 -9.44
N GLU A 36 -8.77 0.36 -8.65
CA GLU A 36 -9.18 -0.08 -7.31
C GLU A 36 -9.94 -1.41 -7.35
N GLU A 37 -10.87 -1.57 -8.29
CA GLU A 37 -11.61 -2.82 -8.48
C GLU A 37 -10.68 -3.99 -8.81
N ARG A 38 -9.75 -3.81 -9.74
CA ARG A 38 -8.78 -4.86 -10.12
C ARG A 38 -7.82 -5.22 -8.99
N ILE A 39 -7.37 -4.24 -8.22
CA ILE A 39 -6.50 -4.50 -7.05
C ILE A 39 -7.28 -5.21 -5.95
N ALA A 40 -8.53 -4.83 -5.70
CA ALA A 40 -9.38 -5.52 -4.74
C ALA A 40 -9.59 -6.99 -5.13
N GLU A 41 -9.87 -7.26 -6.40
CA GLU A 41 -10.02 -8.62 -6.93
C GLU A 41 -8.72 -9.43 -6.78
N TRP A 42 -7.58 -8.84 -7.19
CA TRP A 42 -6.27 -9.49 -7.09
C TRP A 42 -5.88 -9.83 -5.64
N ALA A 43 -6.15 -8.92 -4.71
CA ALA A 43 -5.86 -9.10 -3.29
C ALA A 43 -6.90 -9.97 -2.55
N GLY A 44 -8.00 -10.33 -3.21
CA GLY A 44 -9.11 -11.05 -2.57
C GLY A 44 -9.84 -10.23 -1.50
N SER A 45 -9.75 -8.90 -1.59
CA SER A 45 -10.41 -7.97 -0.67
C SER A 45 -11.72 -7.46 -1.27
N LYS A 46 -12.62 -6.99 -0.41
CA LYS A 46 -13.90 -6.42 -0.86
C LYS A 46 -13.72 -5.04 -1.49
N TYR A 47 -12.74 -4.29 -1.03
CA TYR A 47 -12.45 -2.93 -1.49
C TYR A 47 -10.94 -2.69 -1.56
N ALA A 48 -10.55 -1.80 -2.44
CA ALA A 48 -9.23 -1.19 -2.45
C ALA A 48 -9.40 0.34 -2.59
N VAL A 49 -8.46 1.07 -2.07
CA VAL A 49 -8.42 2.55 -2.16
C VAL A 49 -7.06 2.96 -2.68
N ALA A 50 -7.04 3.63 -3.82
CA ALA A 50 -5.82 4.18 -4.37
C ALA A 50 -5.40 5.43 -3.60
N VAL A 51 -4.12 5.52 -3.30
CA VAL A 51 -3.50 6.67 -2.63
C VAL A 51 -2.26 7.10 -3.40
N GLU A 52 -1.79 8.30 -3.16
CA GLU A 52 -0.69 8.92 -3.91
C GLU A 52 0.69 8.28 -3.65
N SER A 53 0.86 7.58 -2.52
CA SER A 53 2.15 7.01 -2.13
C SER A 53 2.01 5.87 -1.13
N GLY A 54 3.05 5.01 -1.04
CA GLY A 54 3.13 3.99 0.00
C GLY A 54 3.13 4.57 1.41
N THR A 55 3.72 5.74 1.60
CA THR A 55 3.69 6.47 2.89
C THR A 55 2.27 6.84 3.28
N ALA A 56 1.46 7.35 2.35
CA ALA A 56 0.05 7.64 2.58
C ALA A 56 -0.75 6.36 2.90
N ALA A 57 -0.46 5.26 2.21
CA ALA A 57 -1.09 3.97 2.48
C ALA A 57 -0.80 3.47 3.89
N ILE A 58 0.45 3.54 4.33
CA ILE A 58 0.87 3.16 5.71
C ILE A 58 0.15 4.04 6.73
N PHE A 59 0.16 5.35 6.53
CA PHE A 59 -0.49 6.30 7.44
C PHE A 59 -1.99 6.03 7.59
N LEU A 60 -2.72 5.85 6.49
CA LEU A 60 -4.16 5.55 6.53
C LEU A 60 -4.46 4.20 7.17
N SER A 61 -3.63 3.19 6.92
CA SER A 61 -3.74 1.87 7.55
C SER A 61 -3.57 1.97 9.07
N LEU A 62 -2.58 2.72 9.52
CA LEU A 62 -2.36 2.98 10.96
C LEU A 62 -3.54 3.73 11.61
N MET A 63 -4.08 4.74 10.94
CA MET A 63 -5.26 5.47 11.41
C MET A 63 -6.50 4.57 11.54
N TYR A 64 -6.67 3.63 10.61
CA TYR A 64 -7.75 2.67 10.67
C TYR A 64 -7.57 1.65 11.80
N GLN A 65 -6.38 1.10 11.92
CA GLN A 65 -6.05 0.11 12.95
C GLN A 65 -6.07 0.70 14.35
N LYS A 66 -5.62 1.94 14.54
CA LYS A 66 -5.67 2.65 15.82
C LYS A 66 -7.05 2.62 16.46
N LYS A 67 -8.12 2.62 15.67
CA LYS A 67 -9.51 2.56 16.17
C LYS A 67 -9.89 1.19 16.72
N LYS A 68 -9.13 0.14 16.42
CA LYS A 68 -9.43 -1.25 16.76
C LYS A 68 -8.61 -1.79 17.92
N ILE A 69 -7.54 -1.11 18.28
CA ILE A 69 -6.59 -1.57 19.27
C ILE A 69 -6.46 -0.56 20.42
N ASP A 70 -6.32 -1.08 21.62
CA ASP A 70 -6.05 -0.26 22.82
C ASP A 70 -4.57 0.10 22.97
N ASN A 71 -3.69 -0.69 22.34
CA ASN A 71 -2.25 -0.45 22.38
C ASN A 71 -1.89 0.73 21.49
N GLN A 72 -1.16 1.69 22.06
CA GLN A 72 -0.70 2.89 21.36
C GLN A 72 0.73 2.79 20.85
N ILE A 73 1.40 1.64 21.03
CA ILE A 73 2.79 1.41 20.64
C ILE A 73 2.81 0.47 19.44
N VAL A 74 3.51 0.88 18.37
CA VAL A 74 3.77 0.08 17.18
C VAL A 74 5.24 -0.28 17.13
N TYR A 75 5.55 -1.57 17.14
CA TYR A 75 6.91 -2.08 17.08
C TYR A 75 7.35 -2.25 15.64
N ILE A 76 8.54 -1.72 15.35
CA ILE A 76 9.19 -1.81 14.03
C ILE A 76 10.68 -2.11 14.19
N PRO A 77 11.31 -2.74 13.19
CA PRO A 77 12.76 -2.94 13.19
C PRO A 77 13.51 -1.61 13.19
N LYS A 78 14.66 -1.57 13.85
CA LYS A 78 15.54 -0.38 13.86
C LYS A 78 16.03 0.01 12.47
N HIS A 79 16.26 -0.97 11.60
CA HIS A 79 16.62 -0.74 10.20
C HIS A 79 15.35 -0.71 9.34
N THR A 80 14.79 0.46 9.14
CA THR A 80 13.61 0.68 8.29
C THR A 80 13.71 2.03 7.59
N TYR A 81 12.87 2.21 6.58
CA TYR A 81 12.79 3.49 5.89
C TYR A 81 12.19 4.58 6.81
N PRO A 82 12.77 5.79 6.87
CA PRO A 82 12.37 6.82 7.84
C PRO A 82 10.89 7.23 7.79
N SER A 83 10.22 7.08 6.65
CA SER A 83 8.79 7.40 6.53
C SER A 83 7.90 6.52 7.39
N VAL A 84 8.34 5.30 7.74
CA VAL A 84 7.54 4.37 8.55
C VAL A 84 7.37 4.88 9.98
N PRO A 85 8.44 5.15 10.76
CA PRO A 85 8.28 5.72 12.10
C PRO A 85 7.63 7.10 12.07
N CYS A 86 7.89 7.93 11.05
CA CYS A 86 7.22 9.22 10.89
C CYS A 86 5.71 9.06 10.73
N SER A 87 5.25 8.09 9.94
CA SER A 87 3.83 7.80 9.77
C SER A 87 3.16 7.32 11.06
N ILE A 88 3.86 6.51 11.87
CA ILE A 88 3.38 6.06 13.18
C ILE A 88 3.15 7.24 14.12
N ILE A 89 4.13 8.13 14.23
CA ILE A 89 4.05 9.33 15.07
C ILE A 89 2.94 10.27 14.55
N HIS A 90 2.86 10.46 13.23
CA HIS A 90 1.83 11.30 12.61
C HIS A 90 0.42 10.75 12.85
N ALA A 91 0.25 9.44 12.91
CA ALA A 91 -1.01 8.80 13.29
C ALA A 91 -1.35 8.97 14.79
N GLY A 92 -0.47 9.59 15.58
CA GLY A 92 -0.63 9.77 17.01
C GLY A 92 -0.41 8.47 17.81
N LEU A 93 0.49 7.62 17.31
CA LEU A 93 0.94 6.40 17.95
C LEU A 93 2.41 6.56 18.40
N MET A 94 2.87 5.68 19.26
CA MET A 94 4.25 5.63 19.73
C MET A 94 5.02 4.56 18.95
N VAL A 95 6.30 4.82 18.70
CA VAL A 95 7.21 3.88 18.05
C VAL A 95 7.92 3.04 19.10
N GLY A 96 7.78 1.72 18.99
CA GLY A 96 8.63 0.75 19.69
C GLY A 96 9.70 0.21 18.72
N TRP A 97 10.92 0.12 19.19
CA TRP A 97 12.02 -0.38 18.36
C TRP A 97 12.33 -1.83 18.68
N SER A 98 12.46 -2.67 17.66
CA SER A 98 12.93 -4.04 17.80
C SER A 98 14.29 -4.23 17.14
N ASP A 99 15.05 -5.21 17.63
CA ASP A 99 16.34 -5.60 17.06
C ASP A 99 16.20 -6.72 16.00
N ASP A 100 14.95 -6.98 15.58
CA ASP A 100 14.66 -8.00 14.58
C ASP A 100 15.35 -7.70 13.27
N LYS A 101 15.99 -8.71 12.72
CA LYS A 101 16.52 -8.67 11.36
C LYS A 101 15.42 -9.11 10.41
N TRP A 102 15.23 -8.37 9.35
CA TRP A 102 14.25 -8.68 8.33
C TRP A 102 14.89 -8.65 6.93
N GLU A 103 14.31 -9.40 6.01
CA GLU A 103 14.70 -9.45 4.61
C GLU A 103 13.43 -9.50 3.76
N GLY A 104 13.34 -8.60 2.79
CA GLY A 104 12.18 -8.47 1.92
C GLY A 104 11.02 -7.69 2.54
N GLU A 105 10.42 -8.22 3.61
CA GLU A 105 9.25 -7.61 4.25
C GLU A 105 9.25 -7.79 5.77
N TYR A 106 8.50 -6.97 6.47
CA TYR A 106 8.22 -7.11 7.90
C TYR A 106 6.83 -6.58 8.24
N GLU A 107 6.29 -7.04 9.35
CA GLU A 107 4.99 -6.61 9.85
C GLU A 107 5.11 -5.51 10.90
N LEU A 108 4.12 -4.62 10.92
CA LEU A 108 3.97 -3.63 11.97
C LEU A 108 3.19 -4.30 13.12
N SER A 109 3.87 -4.60 14.22
CA SER A 109 3.24 -5.24 15.36
C SER A 109 2.66 -4.18 16.33
N PRO A 110 1.45 -4.35 16.85
CA PRO A 110 0.63 -5.59 16.93
C PRO A 110 -0.49 -5.72 15.88
N PHE A 111 -0.30 -5.27 14.67
CA PHE A 111 -1.36 -5.28 13.64
C PHE A 111 -1.43 -6.57 12.86
#